data_da6bc015f0e2d15a90d837a98bb4b559
#
_entry.id   da6bc015f0e2d15a90d837a98bb4b559
#
_cell.length_a   1.000
_cell.length_b   1.000
_cell.length_c   1.000
_cell.angle_alpha   90.00
_cell.angle_beta   90.00
_cell.angle_gamma   90.00
#
_symmetry.space_group_name_H-M   'P 1'
#
loop_
_entity.id
_entity.type
_entity.pdbx_description
1 polymer ?
#
loop_
_entity_poly.entity_id
_entity_poly.type
_entity_poly.pdbx_seq_one_letter_code
_entity_poly.pdbx_strand_id
1 'polypeptide(L)'
;MKYKRILLKLSGESLQGGQKYGLSPETLQSYAEQIKAAAATGVQIGIVIGGGNIFRGLTGTKKGFDRVKGDQMGMLATIINSLALQSALEDNGVRCKVLTSIRMEPIGEYYSKARAIEYLEAGYVVIVGGGTSNPYFTTDSASALRGIEIEADVMLKGTRVDGVYTADPEKDPAATKFDEITFEEVLDRRLKVMDLTAFTLCRENGLRIIVFDMDTAGNLGKVLAGEKIGTLVKL
;
A
#
# COMPACT_ATOMS: atom_id res chain seq x y z
N MET A 1 4.78 20.43 -3.78
CA MET A 1 4.11 19.11 -3.82
C MET A 1 2.61 19.28 -3.80
N LYS A 2 1.88 18.40 -4.50
CA LYS A 2 0.42 18.44 -4.60
C LYS A 2 -0.27 17.97 -3.30
N TYR A 3 0.40 17.12 -2.54
CA TYR A 3 -0.14 16.48 -1.34
C TYR A 3 0.76 16.76 -0.12
N LYS A 4 0.14 16.95 1.05
CA LYS A 4 0.84 17.13 2.33
C LYS A 4 1.08 15.79 3.01
N ARG A 5 0.07 14.90 2.99
CA ARG A 5 0.12 13.57 3.62
C ARG A 5 -0.45 12.53 2.69
N ILE A 6 0.24 11.43 2.54
CA ILE A 6 -0.19 10.31 1.70
C ILE A 6 -0.22 9.00 2.48
N LEU A 7 -1.08 8.08 2.04
CA LEU A 7 -0.92 6.67 2.33
C LEU A 7 -0.39 5.96 1.08
N LEU A 8 0.78 5.36 1.18
CA LEU A 8 1.36 4.53 0.13
C LEU A 8 1.05 3.06 0.43
N LYS A 9 0.26 2.42 -0.43
CA LYS A 9 0.00 0.98 -0.38
C LYS A 9 0.94 0.25 -1.33
N LEU A 10 1.69 -0.69 -0.82
CA LEU A 10 2.61 -1.54 -1.58
C LEU A 10 2.12 -2.99 -1.64
N SER A 11 2.34 -3.65 -2.79
CA SER A 11 2.09 -5.08 -2.91
C SER A 11 3.24 -5.86 -2.29
N GLY A 12 2.92 -6.85 -1.45
CA GLY A 12 3.97 -7.77 -0.98
C GLY A 12 4.60 -8.53 -2.12
N GLU A 13 3.84 -8.86 -3.17
CA GLU A 13 4.37 -9.56 -4.36
C GLU A 13 5.43 -8.76 -5.12
N SER A 14 5.33 -7.45 -5.13
CA SER A 14 6.37 -6.61 -5.73
C SER A 14 7.70 -6.74 -4.98
N LEU A 15 7.67 -6.98 -3.65
CA LEU A 15 8.88 -7.13 -2.85
C LEU A 15 9.67 -8.43 -3.13
N GLN A 16 9.08 -9.39 -3.82
CA GLN A 16 9.79 -10.62 -4.20
C GLN A 16 10.74 -10.43 -5.40
N GLY A 17 10.61 -9.32 -6.14
CA GLY A 17 11.40 -9.08 -7.35
C GLY A 17 11.20 -10.19 -8.39
N GLY A 18 12.27 -10.71 -8.94
CA GLY A 18 12.26 -11.85 -9.87
C GLY A 18 12.10 -13.22 -9.22
N GLN A 19 11.97 -13.31 -7.90
CA GLN A 19 11.84 -14.56 -7.15
C GLN A 19 10.37 -15.01 -7.09
N LYS A 20 10.15 -16.31 -6.80
CA LYS A 20 8.80 -16.87 -6.67
C LYS A 20 8.15 -16.56 -5.31
N TYR A 21 8.95 -16.21 -4.29
CA TYR A 21 8.52 -15.90 -2.92
C TYR A 21 9.65 -15.20 -2.16
N GLY A 22 9.31 -14.61 -1.02
CA GLY A 22 10.29 -13.98 -0.13
C GLY A 22 10.51 -12.51 -0.44
N LEU A 23 11.72 -12.03 -0.17
CA LEU A 23 12.11 -10.62 -0.24
C LEU A 23 13.33 -10.48 -1.16
N SER A 24 13.29 -9.54 -2.11
CA SER A 24 14.42 -9.14 -2.93
C SER A 24 15.09 -7.92 -2.29
N PRO A 25 16.37 -8.03 -1.90
CA PRO A 25 17.14 -6.89 -1.40
C PRO A 25 17.18 -5.73 -2.41
N GLU A 26 17.30 -6.03 -3.70
CA GLU A 26 17.36 -5.04 -4.77
C GLU A 26 16.05 -4.25 -4.88
N THR A 27 14.91 -4.94 -4.78
CA THR A 27 13.59 -4.28 -4.80
C THR A 27 13.36 -3.44 -3.56
N LEU A 28 13.73 -3.94 -2.38
CA LEU A 28 13.67 -3.17 -1.13
C LEU A 28 14.52 -1.90 -1.21
N GLN A 29 15.74 -2.01 -1.75
CA GLN A 29 16.63 -0.86 -1.94
C GLN A 29 16.02 0.17 -2.90
N SER A 30 15.51 -0.27 -4.05
CA SER A 30 14.85 0.61 -5.03
C SER A 30 13.64 1.35 -4.42
N TYR A 31 12.83 0.65 -3.63
CA TYR A 31 11.68 1.27 -2.96
C TYR A 31 12.13 2.24 -1.87
N ALA A 32 13.15 1.89 -1.08
CA ALA A 32 13.70 2.78 -0.06
C ALA A 32 14.26 4.08 -0.66
N GLU A 33 14.93 4.02 -1.80
CA GLU A 33 15.45 5.19 -2.52
C GLU A 33 14.33 6.10 -3.02
N GLN A 34 13.26 5.55 -3.59
CA GLN A 34 12.11 6.32 -4.04
C GLN A 34 11.36 6.97 -2.86
N ILE A 35 11.18 6.23 -1.75
CA ILE A 35 10.54 6.75 -0.53
C ILE A 35 11.41 7.83 0.11
N LYS A 36 12.74 7.65 0.16
CA LYS A 36 13.71 8.66 0.61
C LYS A 36 13.56 9.96 -0.18
N ALA A 37 13.57 9.86 -1.52
CA ALA A 37 13.40 11.02 -2.39
C ALA A 37 12.05 11.73 -2.15
N ALA A 38 10.98 10.96 -1.97
CA ALA A 38 9.67 11.48 -1.62
C ALA A 38 9.66 12.18 -0.25
N ALA A 39 10.18 11.54 0.79
CA ALA A 39 10.24 12.09 2.14
C ALA A 39 11.07 13.40 2.22
N ALA A 40 12.15 13.49 1.44
CA ALA A 40 12.99 14.69 1.35
C ALA A 40 12.23 15.93 0.83
N THR A 41 11.08 15.76 0.20
CA THR A 41 10.21 16.87 -0.24
C THR A 41 9.34 17.45 0.87
N GLY A 42 9.37 16.84 2.06
CA GLY A 42 8.53 17.22 3.22
C GLY A 42 7.14 16.58 3.21
N VAL A 43 6.80 15.73 2.25
CA VAL A 43 5.54 14.99 2.26
C VAL A 43 5.54 13.97 3.42
N GLN A 44 4.45 13.89 4.16
CA GLN A 44 4.24 12.90 5.22
C GLN A 44 3.78 11.58 4.61
N ILE A 45 4.46 10.48 4.92
CA ILE A 45 4.25 9.20 4.25
C ILE A 45 3.86 8.12 5.27
N GLY A 46 2.60 7.68 5.23
CA GLY A 46 2.16 6.42 5.83
C GLY A 46 2.27 5.30 4.80
N ILE A 47 2.71 4.12 5.22
CA ILE A 47 2.89 2.96 4.33
C ILE A 47 2.13 1.76 4.88
N VAL A 48 1.43 1.04 4.02
CA VAL A 48 0.86 -0.28 4.29
C VAL A 48 1.35 -1.26 3.22
N ILE A 49 1.85 -2.42 3.65
CA ILE A 49 2.43 -3.41 2.74
C ILE A 49 1.65 -4.72 2.84
N GLY A 50 1.37 -5.35 1.69
CA GLY A 50 0.80 -6.70 1.62
C GLY A 50 1.79 -7.79 2.06
N GLY A 51 1.26 -8.98 2.39
CA GLY A 51 2.06 -10.14 2.81
C GLY A 51 2.12 -11.27 1.77
N GLY A 52 1.62 -11.04 0.54
CA GLY A 52 1.38 -12.08 -0.46
C GLY A 52 2.63 -12.80 -1.00
N ASN A 53 3.80 -12.19 -0.85
CA ASN A 53 5.11 -12.79 -1.18
C ASN A 53 5.56 -13.86 -0.17
N ILE A 54 5.00 -13.84 1.04
CA ILE A 54 5.34 -14.76 2.13
C ILE A 54 4.18 -15.74 2.35
N PHE A 55 2.97 -15.22 2.56
CA PHE A 55 1.79 -16.06 2.81
C PHE A 55 0.50 -15.39 2.32
N ARG A 56 -0.39 -16.18 1.68
CA ARG A 56 -1.72 -15.76 1.25
C ARG A 56 -2.79 -16.58 1.93
N GLY A 57 -3.61 -15.94 2.78
CA GLY A 57 -4.69 -16.59 3.54
C GLY A 57 -5.68 -17.36 2.65
N LEU A 58 -6.13 -16.75 1.54
CA LEU A 58 -7.05 -17.40 0.59
C LEU A 58 -6.45 -18.65 -0.10
N THR A 59 -5.15 -18.65 -0.38
CA THR A 59 -4.46 -19.81 -0.94
C THR A 59 -4.23 -20.87 0.15
N GLY A 60 -4.04 -20.44 1.39
CA GLY A 60 -3.92 -21.31 2.55
C GLY A 60 -5.20 -22.13 2.79
N THR A 61 -6.39 -21.52 2.68
CA THR A 61 -7.67 -22.25 2.85
C THR A 61 -7.83 -23.37 1.82
N LYS A 62 -7.39 -23.17 0.57
CA LYS A 62 -7.36 -24.22 -0.46
C LYS A 62 -6.38 -25.37 -0.12
N LYS A 63 -5.42 -25.11 0.78
CA LYS A 63 -4.45 -26.10 1.28
C LYS A 63 -4.85 -26.70 2.64
N GLY A 64 -6.09 -26.45 3.11
CA GLY A 64 -6.63 -27.04 4.33
C GLY A 64 -6.42 -26.22 5.61
N PHE A 65 -5.89 -25.00 5.52
CA PHE A 65 -5.84 -24.10 6.68
C PHE A 65 -7.22 -23.51 6.97
N ASP A 66 -7.55 -23.35 8.25
CA ASP A 66 -8.68 -22.52 8.69
C ASP A 66 -8.51 -21.08 8.18
N ARG A 67 -9.62 -20.46 7.75
CA ARG A 67 -9.58 -19.12 7.17
C ARG A 67 -9.03 -18.07 8.13
N VAL A 68 -9.43 -18.11 9.41
CA VAL A 68 -8.98 -17.16 10.43
C VAL A 68 -7.48 -17.29 10.66
N LYS A 69 -6.99 -18.54 10.78
CA LYS A 69 -5.56 -18.82 10.94
C LYS A 69 -4.76 -18.39 9.70
N GLY A 70 -5.28 -18.65 8.51
CA GLY A 70 -4.67 -18.19 7.26
C GLY A 70 -4.55 -16.67 7.18
N ASP A 71 -5.59 -15.93 7.55
CA ASP A 71 -5.56 -14.48 7.58
C ASP A 71 -4.60 -13.94 8.66
N GLN A 72 -4.53 -14.56 9.83
CA GLN A 72 -3.55 -14.23 10.88
C GLN A 72 -2.10 -14.44 10.40
N MET A 73 -1.82 -15.55 9.71
CA MET A 73 -0.51 -15.77 9.09
C MET A 73 -0.19 -14.69 8.03
N GLY A 74 -1.17 -14.29 7.22
CA GLY A 74 -1.04 -13.18 6.29
C GLY A 74 -0.73 -11.84 6.98
N MET A 75 -1.36 -11.56 8.13
CA MET A 75 -1.06 -10.37 8.93
C MET A 75 0.39 -10.39 9.44
N LEU A 76 0.87 -11.52 9.94
CA LEU A 76 2.27 -11.68 10.36
C LEU A 76 3.24 -11.49 9.18
N ALA A 77 2.88 -11.97 8.00
CA ALA A 77 3.66 -11.77 6.78
C ALA A 77 3.82 -10.27 6.43
N THR A 78 2.78 -9.45 6.64
CA THR A 78 2.88 -7.99 6.45
C THR A 78 3.86 -7.35 7.43
N ILE A 79 3.98 -7.87 8.66
CA ILE A 79 4.91 -7.35 9.66
C ILE A 79 6.34 -7.69 9.28
N ILE A 80 6.61 -8.90 8.78
CA ILE A 80 7.93 -9.27 8.24
C ILE A 80 8.33 -8.30 7.14
N ASN A 81 7.44 -8.02 6.18
CA ASN A 81 7.70 -7.05 5.11
C ASN A 81 7.92 -5.63 5.63
N SER A 82 7.19 -5.23 6.68
CA SER A 82 7.34 -3.92 7.32
C SER A 82 8.73 -3.74 7.94
N LEU A 83 9.25 -4.76 8.63
CA LEU A 83 10.59 -4.75 9.22
C LEU A 83 11.67 -4.73 8.13
N ALA A 84 11.48 -5.49 7.06
CA ALA A 84 12.43 -5.50 5.94
C ALA A 84 12.52 -4.12 5.25
N LEU A 85 11.37 -3.47 5.01
CA LEU A 85 11.35 -2.12 4.45
C LEU A 85 11.91 -1.09 5.46
N GLN A 86 11.63 -1.24 6.74
CA GLN A 86 12.23 -0.39 7.79
C GLN A 86 13.75 -0.44 7.72
N SER A 87 14.34 -1.64 7.70
CA SER A 87 15.79 -1.81 7.61
C SER A 87 16.36 -1.10 6.37
N ALA A 88 15.74 -1.32 5.19
CA ALA A 88 16.20 -0.66 3.96
C ALA A 88 16.08 0.88 4.02
N LEU A 89 15.04 1.42 4.66
CA LEU A 89 14.87 2.86 4.84
C LEU A 89 15.91 3.43 5.81
N GLU A 90 16.17 2.76 6.94
CA GLU A 90 17.17 3.18 7.92
C GLU A 90 18.58 3.14 7.35
N ASP A 91 18.92 2.10 6.55
CA ASP A 91 20.19 2.00 5.81
C ASP A 91 20.36 3.16 4.81
N ASN A 92 19.27 3.70 4.29
CA ASN A 92 19.25 4.89 3.44
C ASN A 92 19.17 6.22 4.22
N GLY A 93 19.24 6.20 5.55
CA GLY A 93 19.20 7.40 6.40
C GLY A 93 17.80 8.00 6.57
N VAL A 94 16.74 7.25 6.27
CA VAL A 94 15.35 7.69 6.45
C VAL A 94 14.88 7.30 7.85
N ARG A 95 14.43 8.28 8.63
CA ARG A 95 13.80 8.00 9.93
C ARG A 95 12.45 7.34 9.69
N CYS A 96 12.25 6.13 10.23
CA CYS A 96 10.99 5.45 10.10
C CYS A 96 10.54 4.74 11.39
N LYS A 97 9.25 4.45 11.49
CA LYS A 97 8.63 3.72 12.60
C LYS A 97 7.71 2.63 12.06
N VAL A 98 7.80 1.44 12.65
CA VAL A 98 6.83 0.36 12.42
C VAL A 98 5.81 0.38 13.54
N LEU A 99 4.54 0.57 13.16
CA LEU A 99 3.39 0.40 14.02
C LEU A 99 2.66 -0.88 13.64
N THR A 100 2.18 -1.62 14.63
CA THR A 100 1.52 -2.91 14.40
C THR A 100 0.08 -2.90 14.90
N SER A 101 -0.84 -3.37 14.08
CA SER A 101 -2.26 -3.51 14.47
C SER A 101 -2.52 -4.62 15.49
N ILE A 102 -1.51 -5.44 15.77
CA ILE A 102 -1.50 -6.51 16.77
C ILE A 102 -0.40 -6.16 17.77
N ARG A 103 -0.67 -6.29 19.08
CA ARG A 103 0.35 -6.06 20.11
C ARG A 103 1.49 -7.06 19.95
N MET A 104 2.69 -6.56 19.72
CA MET A 104 3.90 -7.40 19.62
C MET A 104 5.18 -6.60 19.93
N GLU A 105 5.11 -5.78 20.95
CA GLU A 105 6.30 -5.11 21.48
C GLU A 105 7.33 -6.17 21.98
N PRO A 106 8.63 -5.98 21.77
CA PRO A 106 9.30 -4.77 21.26
C PRO A 106 9.50 -4.76 19.73
N ILE A 107 8.89 -5.67 18.96
CA ILE A 107 9.11 -5.78 17.51
C ILE A 107 8.52 -4.58 16.77
N GLY A 108 7.34 -4.13 17.16
CA GLY A 108 6.68 -2.95 16.63
C GLY A 108 5.81 -2.30 17.70
N GLU A 109 5.67 -0.99 17.64
CA GLU A 109 4.82 -0.25 18.56
C GLU A 109 3.34 -0.46 18.20
N TYR A 110 2.46 -0.60 19.22
CA TYR A 110 1.04 -0.79 18.97
C TYR A 110 0.43 0.46 18.31
N TYR A 111 -0.26 0.23 17.20
CA TYR A 111 -0.86 1.29 16.38
C TYR A 111 -1.94 2.06 17.14
N SER A 112 -1.88 3.38 17.04
CA SER A 112 -3.03 4.27 17.26
C SER A 112 -2.97 5.43 16.28
N LYS A 113 -4.14 5.99 15.90
CA LYS A 113 -4.21 7.17 15.03
C LYS A 113 -3.34 8.31 15.55
N ALA A 114 -3.46 8.64 16.84
CA ALA A 114 -2.72 9.73 17.45
C ALA A 114 -1.21 9.53 17.32
N ARG A 115 -0.72 8.33 17.60
CA ARG A 115 0.70 7.99 17.51
C ARG A 115 1.23 8.04 16.09
N ALA A 116 0.44 7.53 15.13
CA ALA A 116 0.81 7.60 13.72
C ALA A 116 0.93 9.06 13.22
N ILE A 117 -0.03 9.92 13.57
CA ILE A 117 0.01 11.35 13.22
C ILE A 117 1.19 12.05 13.87
N GLU A 118 1.44 11.82 15.16
CA GLU A 118 2.60 12.36 15.89
C GLU A 118 3.91 12.06 15.16
N TYR A 119 4.14 10.81 14.77
CA TYR A 119 5.35 10.44 14.03
C TYR A 119 5.42 11.06 12.65
N LEU A 120 4.31 11.09 11.90
CA LEU A 120 4.25 11.72 10.58
C LEU A 120 4.60 13.23 10.67
N GLU A 121 4.08 13.92 11.66
CA GLU A 121 4.33 15.35 11.90
C GLU A 121 5.77 15.60 12.38
N ALA A 122 6.36 14.64 13.09
CA ALA A 122 7.79 14.68 13.48
C ALA A 122 8.73 14.29 12.31
N GLY A 123 8.20 14.03 11.09
CA GLY A 123 8.96 13.74 9.89
C GLY A 123 9.48 12.30 9.80
N TYR A 124 8.84 11.36 10.48
CA TYR A 124 9.09 9.94 10.28
C TYR A 124 8.22 9.40 9.15
N VAL A 125 8.75 8.46 8.38
CA VAL A 125 7.94 7.55 7.57
C VAL A 125 7.30 6.53 8.52
N VAL A 126 5.99 6.33 8.44
CA VAL A 126 5.26 5.40 9.33
C VAL A 126 4.81 4.19 8.53
N ILE A 127 5.29 3.01 8.88
CA ILE A 127 4.87 1.75 8.27
C ILE A 127 3.88 1.06 9.22
N VAL A 128 2.69 0.68 8.71
CA VAL A 128 1.68 -0.01 9.51
C VAL A 128 1.54 -1.46 9.05
N GLY A 129 1.97 -2.38 9.91
CA GLY A 129 1.86 -3.83 9.72
C GLY A 129 0.69 -4.44 10.49
N GLY A 130 0.36 -5.71 10.20
CA GLY A 130 -0.69 -6.45 10.89
C GLY A 130 -2.10 -6.22 10.33
N GLY A 131 -2.22 -5.59 9.16
CA GLY A 131 -3.50 -5.38 8.49
C GLY A 131 -4.50 -4.55 9.32
N THR A 132 -5.75 -5.01 9.38
CA THR A 132 -6.80 -4.44 10.26
C THR A 132 -6.81 -5.06 11.66
N SER A 133 -5.97 -6.04 11.96
CA SER A 133 -6.04 -6.99 13.09
C SER A 133 -7.25 -7.95 13.07
N ASN A 134 -8.16 -7.80 12.13
CA ASN A 134 -9.34 -8.64 12.00
C ASN A 134 -9.21 -9.56 10.76
N PRO A 135 -9.54 -10.86 10.90
CA PRO A 135 -9.69 -11.76 9.76
C PRO A 135 -10.75 -11.28 8.77
N TYR A 136 -10.75 -11.87 7.57
CA TYR A 136 -11.67 -11.56 6.46
C TYR A 136 -11.44 -10.22 5.74
N PHE A 137 -10.54 -9.38 6.20
CA PHE A 137 -10.15 -8.15 5.52
C PHE A 137 -8.84 -8.33 4.75
N THR A 138 -8.69 -7.57 3.69
CA THR A 138 -7.48 -7.57 2.86
C THR A 138 -6.53 -6.43 3.26
N THR A 139 -5.35 -6.43 2.65
CA THR A 139 -4.42 -5.29 2.77
C THR A 139 -4.99 -4.01 2.12
N ASP A 140 -5.83 -4.13 1.09
CA ASP A 140 -6.50 -2.97 0.49
C ASP A 140 -7.46 -2.32 1.50
N SER A 141 -8.25 -3.14 2.23
CA SER A 141 -9.12 -2.67 3.32
C SER A 141 -8.32 -2.01 4.45
N ALA A 142 -7.18 -2.60 4.84
CA ALA A 142 -6.29 -2.01 5.83
C ALA A 142 -5.74 -0.65 5.35
N SER A 143 -5.35 -0.56 4.07
CA SER A 143 -4.82 0.67 3.49
C SER A 143 -5.85 1.80 3.46
N ALA A 144 -7.09 1.49 3.08
CA ALA A 144 -8.19 2.45 3.11
C ALA A 144 -8.44 2.95 4.54
N LEU A 145 -8.55 2.04 5.51
CA LEU A 145 -8.75 2.38 6.92
C LEU A 145 -7.63 3.28 7.46
N ARG A 146 -6.36 2.88 7.27
CA ARG A 146 -5.22 3.66 7.75
C ARG A 146 -5.10 5.00 7.03
N GLY A 147 -5.39 5.05 5.73
CA GLY A 147 -5.40 6.30 4.96
C GLY A 147 -6.38 7.33 5.52
N ILE A 148 -7.58 6.89 5.87
CA ILE A 148 -8.61 7.73 6.48
C ILE A 148 -8.20 8.15 7.90
N GLU A 149 -7.74 7.20 8.72
CA GLU A 149 -7.34 7.47 10.12
C GLU A 149 -6.19 8.48 10.21
N ILE A 150 -5.18 8.39 9.35
CA ILE A 150 -4.06 9.35 9.34
C ILE A 150 -4.39 10.64 8.59
N GLU A 151 -5.61 10.81 8.10
CA GLU A 151 -6.07 11.99 7.35
C GLU A 151 -5.20 12.24 6.10
N ALA A 152 -4.97 11.18 5.31
CA ALA A 152 -4.23 11.28 4.07
C ALA A 152 -5.04 12.02 2.97
N ASP A 153 -4.38 12.89 2.21
CA ASP A 153 -4.96 13.61 1.08
C ASP A 153 -5.33 12.66 -0.07
N VAL A 154 -4.59 11.55 -0.16
CA VAL A 154 -4.73 10.54 -1.22
C VAL A 154 -4.10 9.21 -0.78
N MET A 155 -4.68 8.11 -1.24
CA MET A 155 -4.07 6.80 -1.19
C MET A 155 -3.38 6.50 -2.53
N LEU A 156 -2.07 6.27 -2.49
CA LEU A 156 -1.27 5.85 -3.62
C LEU A 156 -1.17 4.34 -3.63
N LYS A 157 -1.81 3.69 -4.60
CA LYS A 157 -1.74 2.24 -4.78
C LYS A 157 -0.61 1.92 -5.77
N GLY A 158 0.56 1.60 -5.23
CA GLY A 158 1.70 1.13 -5.98
C GLY A 158 1.51 -0.31 -6.45
N THR A 159 1.55 -0.53 -7.74
CA THR A 159 1.35 -1.83 -8.40
C THR A 159 2.39 -2.02 -9.51
N ARG A 160 2.35 -3.18 -10.19
CA ARG A 160 3.12 -3.43 -11.43
C ARG A 160 2.40 -2.91 -12.67
N VAL A 161 1.12 -2.54 -12.54
CA VAL A 161 0.31 -1.99 -13.63
C VAL A 161 0.26 -0.49 -13.47
N ASP A 162 0.40 0.24 -14.56
CA ASP A 162 0.54 1.70 -14.56
C ASP A 162 -0.79 2.47 -14.43
N GLY A 163 -1.90 1.80 -14.14
CA GLY A 163 -3.19 2.45 -13.94
C GLY A 163 -4.38 1.50 -13.95
N VAL A 164 -5.57 2.07 -14.07
CA VAL A 164 -6.85 1.37 -14.26
C VAL A 164 -7.20 1.34 -15.74
N TYR A 165 -7.60 0.17 -16.25
CA TYR A 165 -7.91 -0.08 -17.65
C TYR A 165 -9.37 -0.49 -17.82
N THR A 166 -9.88 -0.35 -19.05
CA THR A 166 -11.24 -0.81 -19.44
C THR A 166 -11.41 -2.32 -19.33
N ALA A 167 -10.32 -3.08 -19.42
CA ALA A 167 -10.21 -4.51 -19.23
C ALA A 167 -8.80 -4.86 -18.74
N ASP A 168 -8.53 -6.14 -18.47
CA ASP A 168 -7.19 -6.60 -18.08
C ASP A 168 -6.19 -6.45 -19.24
N PRO A 169 -5.21 -5.53 -19.18
CA PRO A 169 -4.32 -5.27 -20.31
C PRO A 169 -3.37 -6.44 -20.64
N GLU A 170 -3.20 -7.38 -19.72
CA GLU A 170 -2.42 -8.60 -19.96
C GLU A 170 -3.20 -9.62 -20.81
N LYS A 171 -4.55 -9.49 -20.89
CA LYS A 171 -5.44 -10.41 -21.61
C LYS A 171 -6.11 -9.78 -22.81
N ASP A 172 -6.33 -8.47 -22.78
CA ASP A 172 -7.00 -7.71 -23.82
C ASP A 172 -6.11 -6.59 -24.35
N PRO A 173 -5.47 -6.77 -25.51
CA PRO A 173 -4.63 -5.73 -26.12
C PRO A 173 -5.39 -4.45 -26.50
N ALA A 174 -6.73 -4.48 -26.57
CA ALA A 174 -7.58 -3.31 -26.83
C ALA A 174 -7.92 -2.54 -25.56
N ALA A 175 -7.51 -3.02 -24.37
CA ALA A 175 -7.73 -2.33 -23.12
C ALA A 175 -7.08 -0.95 -23.13
N THR A 176 -7.85 0.08 -22.80
CA THR A 176 -7.38 1.46 -22.73
C THR A 176 -7.30 1.92 -21.28
N LYS A 177 -6.23 2.65 -20.95
CA LYS A 177 -6.00 3.20 -19.61
C LYS A 177 -6.85 4.45 -19.41
N PHE A 178 -7.39 4.61 -18.20
CA PHE A 178 -8.01 5.85 -17.78
C PHE A 178 -6.96 6.77 -17.14
N ASP A 179 -6.97 8.05 -17.49
CA ASP A 179 -6.23 9.08 -16.74
C ASP A 179 -6.95 9.42 -15.43
N GLU A 180 -8.27 9.56 -15.51
CA GLU A 180 -9.16 9.81 -14.38
C GLU A 180 -10.45 8.99 -14.55
N ILE A 181 -11.04 8.55 -13.45
CA ILE A 181 -12.31 7.82 -13.43
C ILE A 181 -13.01 8.08 -12.09
N THR A 182 -14.35 8.09 -12.06
CA THR A 182 -15.10 8.24 -10.82
C THR A 182 -15.26 6.89 -10.10
N PHE A 183 -15.55 6.95 -8.78
CA PHE A 183 -15.89 5.75 -8.01
C PHE A 183 -17.12 5.05 -8.58
N GLU A 184 -18.13 5.82 -9.02
CA GLU A 184 -19.35 5.31 -9.63
C GLU A 184 -19.06 4.56 -10.93
N GLU A 185 -18.28 5.16 -11.82
CA GLU A 185 -17.91 4.52 -13.09
C GLU A 185 -17.13 3.21 -12.90
N VAL A 186 -16.24 3.16 -11.89
CA VAL A 186 -15.52 1.91 -11.55
C VAL A 186 -16.50 0.83 -11.12
N LEU A 187 -17.52 1.16 -10.31
CA LEU A 187 -18.54 0.21 -9.85
C LEU A 187 -19.45 -0.23 -11.00
N ASP A 188 -19.96 0.71 -11.79
CA ASP A 188 -20.87 0.45 -12.92
C ASP A 188 -20.21 -0.45 -13.99
N ARG A 189 -18.93 -0.18 -14.27
CA ARG A 189 -18.13 -0.96 -15.22
C ARG A 189 -17.53 -2.22 -14.60
N ARG A 190 -17.71 -2.46 -13.29
CA ARG A 190 -17.17 -3.60 -12.55
C ARG A 190 -15.64 -3.76 -12.67
N LEU A 191 -14.93 -2.64 -12.71
CA LEU A 191 -13.48 -2.65 -12.86
C LEU A 191 -12.83 -3.10 -11.55
N LYS A 192 -11.73 -3.84 -11.65
CA LYS A 192 -11.00 -4.38 -10.49
C LYS A 192 -9.87 -3.44 -10.07
N VAL A 193 -10.17 -2.44 -9.28
CA VAL A 193 -9.16 -1.54 -8.70
C VAL A 193 -8.62 -2.10 -7.38
N MET A 194 -9.53 -2.54 -6.50
CA MET A 194 -9.28 -3.15 -5.19
C MET A 194 -10.50 -3.96 -4.75
N ASP A 195 -10.46 -4.57 -3.55
CA ASP A 195 -11.67 -5.20 -3.04
C ASP A 195 -12.78 -4.17 -2.75
N LEU A 196 -14.04 -4.63 -2.80
CA LEU A 196 -15.20 -3.74 -2.70
C LEU A 196 -15.29 -3.05 -1.32
N THR A 197 -14.88 -3.72 -0.25
CA THR A 197 -14.87 -3.13 1.10
C THR A 197 -13.94 -1.92 1.18
N ALA A 198 -12.71 -2.08 0.70
CA ALA A 198 -11.73 -1.00 0.64
C ALA A 198 -12.21 0.14 -0.26
N PHE A 199 -12.77 -0.20 -1.42
CA PHE A 199 -13.24 0.75 -2.41
C PHE A 199 -14.40 1.62 -1.87
N THR A 200 -15.39 0.97 -1.26
CA THR A 200 -16.53 1.66 -0.63
C THR A 200 -16.09 2.54 0.53
N LEU A 201 -15.16 2.05 1.36
CA LEU A 201 -14.61 2.84 2.48
C LEU A 201 -13.92 4.11 2.00
N CYS A 202 -13.11 4.03 0.93
CA CYS A 202 -12.50 5.22 0.31
C CYS A 202 -13.54 6.19 -0.23
N ARG A 203 -14.53 5.70 -0.98
CA ARG A 203 -15.60 6.52 -1.55
C ARG A 203 -16.39 7.28 -0.47
N GLU A 204 -16.87 6.58 0.56
CA GLU A 204 -17.69 7.16 1.63
C GLU A 204 -16.95 8.23 2.45
N ASN A 205 -15.61 8.12 2.53
CA ASN A 205 -14.78 9.06 3.28
C ASN A 205 -14.04 10.06 2.38
N GLY A 206 -14.32 10.10 1.08
CA GLY A 206 -13.70 11.03 0.14
C GLY A 206 -12.20 10.83 -0.08
N LEU A 207 -11.64 9.66 0.29
CA LEU A 207 -10.23 9.33 0.09
C LEU A 207 -10.00 8.95 -1.38
N ARG A 208 -9.42 9.87 -2.15
CA ARG A 208 -9.03 9.62 -3.55
C ARG A 208 -7.97 8.53 -3.63
N ILE A 209 -7.95 7.81 -4.77
CA ILE A 209 -6.97 6.75 -5.01
C ILE A 209 -6.20 7.09 -6.29
N ILE A 210 -4.88 6.92 -6.28
CA ILE A 210 -4.07 6.91 -7.50
C ILE A 210 -3.47 5.52 -7.64
N VAL A 211 -3.79 4.84 -8.74
CA VAL A 211 -3.16 3.57 -9.13
C VAL A 211 -2.02 3.88 -10.08
N PHE A 212 -0.81 3.44 -9.77
CA PHE A 212 0.36 3.74 -10.57
C PHE A 212 1.41 2.62 -10.49
N ASP A 213 2.31 2.58 -11.48
CA ASP A 213 3.45 1.68 -11.47
C ASP A 213 4.54 2.18 -10.51
N MET A 214 4.73 1.44 -9.42
CA MET A 214 5.76 1.72 -8.39
C MET A 214 7.13 1.12 -8.75
N ASP A 215 7.18 0.13 -9.64
CA ASP A 215 8.42 -0.57 -9.96
C ASP A 215 9.33 0.30 -10.85
N THR A 216 8.74 1.21 -11.63
CA THR A 216 9.51 2.19 -12.40
C THR A 216 10.08 3.30 -11.51
N ALA A 217 11.40 3.41 -11.49
CA ALA A 217 12.12 4.39 -10.68
C ALA A 217 11.68 5.84 -11.00
N GLY A 218 11.44 6.62 -9.94
CA GLY A 218 11.02 8.02 -10.04
C GLY A 218 9.52 8.25 -10.18
N ASN A 219 8.71 7.22 -10.45
CA ASN A 219 7.26 7.39 -10.62
C ASN A 219 6.58 7.92 -9.35
N LEU A 220 7.00 7.49 -8.16
CA LEU A 220 6.47 8.03 -6.91
C LEU A 220 6.68 9.55 -6.83
N GLY A 221 7.86 10.04 -7.16
CA GLY A 221 8.17 11.48 -7.18
C GLY A 221 7.32 12.26 -8.16
N LYS A 222 7.11 11.73 -9.37
CA LYS A 222 6.27 12.34 -10.41
C LYS A 222 4.80 12.42 -9.97
N VAL A 223 4.23 11.34 -9.39
CA VAL A 223 2.87 11.34 -8.83
C VAL A 223 2.73 12.42 -7.76
N LEU A 224 3.71 12.55 -6.88
CA LEU A 224 3.72 13.58 -5.83
C LEU A 224 3.86 15.00 -6.38
N ALA A 225 4.56 15.17 -7.50
CA ALA A 225 4.63 16.43 -8.23
C ALA A 225 3.29 16.80 -8.91
N GLY A 226 2.37 15.84 -9.03
CA GLY A 226 1.07 16.03 -9.66
C GLY A 226 1.05 15.71 -11.16
N GLU A 227 2.10 15.04 -11.65
CA GLU A 227 2.11 14.55 -13.03
C GLU A 227 1.05 13.47 -13.23
N LYS A 228 0.48 13.44 -14.44
CA LYS A 228 -0.57 12.47 -14.81
C LYS A 228 0.03 11.11 -15.19
N ILE A 229 0.69 10.49 -14.23
CA ILE A 229 1.13 9.10 -14.36
C ILE A 229 0.20 8.22 -13.53
N GLY A 230 -0.37 7.20 -14.10
CA GLY A 230 -1.34 6.38 -13.42
C GLY A 230 -2.77 6.83 -13.65
N THR A 231 -3.69 6.30 -12.87
CA THR A 231 -5.13 6.63 -12.92
C THR A 231 -5.58 7.23 -11.59
N LEU A 232 -6.20 8.41 -11.63
CA LEU A 232 -6.86 9.02 -10.49
C LEU A 232 -8.32 8.53 -10.39
N VAL A 233 -8.66 7.86 -9.27
CA VAL A 233 -10.04 7.54 -8.90
C VAL A 233 -10.53 8.59 -7.91
N LYS A 234 -11.65 9.24 -8.24
CA LYS A 234 -12.20 10.38 -7.47
C LYS A 234 -13.73 10.31 -7.35
N LEU A 235 -14.33 11.15 -6.51
CA LEU A 235 -15.78 11.40 -6.45
C LEU A 235 -16.29 12.05 -7.73
#